data_7fa5ecb7d979ef58bc905d44abbddb56
#
_entry.id   7fa5ecb7d979ef58bc905d44abbddb56
#
_cell.length_a   1.000
_cell.length_b   1.000
_cell.length_c   1.000
_cell.angle_alpha   90.00
_cell.angle_beta   90.00
_cell.angle_gamma   90.00
#
_symmetry.space_group_name_H-M   'P 1'
#
loop_
_entity.id
_entity.type
_entity.pdbx_description
1 polymer ?
#
loop_
_entity_poly.entity_id
_entity_poly.type
_entity_poly.pdbx_seq_one_letter_code
_entity_poly.pdbx_strand_id
1 'polypeptide(L)'
;AALIAGASLDATTTATYPTAAELLGVVARGSASVYAATAGLANPFARNMIVNTSQWSNIMTLNDAGRPIYNASQPQNAGGQVGPTALQGNVAGLNLYVTPNTAAGTDTDGSIIIVNPDAYTWYESPTYRLRAESTAAGQVTIGYYGFGAIATKVGAGAFKNNKA
;
A
#
# COMPACT_ATOMS: atom_id res chain seq x y z
N ALA A 1 9.38 3.58 3.27
CA ALA A 1 10.27 4.72 2.99
C ALA A 1 10.78 4.69 1.53
N ALA A 2 11.35 3.57 1.05
CA ALA A 2 11.95 3.50 -0.30
C ALA A 2 10.92 3.70 -1.43
N LEU A 3 9.72 3.14 -1.31
CA LEU A 3 8.62 3.33 -2.26
C LEU A 3 8.16 4.79 -2.36
N ILE A 4 8.21 5.51 -1.25
CA ILE A 4 7.73 6.89 -1.17
C ILE A 4 8.76 7.86 -1.76
N ALA A 5 10.05 7.59 -1.57
CA ALA A 5 11.13 8.47 -2.03
C ALA A 5 11.22 8.60 -3.56
N GLY A 6 10.83 7.56 -4.31
CA GLY A 6 10.84 7.56 -5.78
C GLY A 6 9.47 7.80 -6.42
N ALA A 7 8.41 7.99 -5.65
CA ALA A 7 7.06 8.15 -6.16
C ALA A 7 6.83 9.51 -6.82
N SER A 8 6.11 9.52 -7.94
CA SER A 8 5.59 10.78 -8.50
C SER A 8 4.53 11.36 -7.58
N LEU A 9 4.54 12.70 -7.40
CA LEU A 9 3.59 13.40 -6.53
C LEU A 9 2.38 13.91 -7.33
N ASP A 10 1.18 13.74 -6.76
CA ASP A 10 -0.02 14.42 -7.24
C ASP A 10 -0.06 15.86 -6.72
N ALA A 11 0.14 16.82 -7.59
CA ALA A 11 0.06 18.23 -7.23
C ALA A 11 -1.39 18.77 -7.12
N THR A 12 -2.39 17.97 -7.47
CA THR A 12 -3.78 18.43 -7.59
C THR A 12 -4.59 18.18 -6.32
N THR A 13 -4.43 16.99 -5.72
CA THR A 13 -5.20 16.61 -4.52
C THR A 13 -4.34 16.79 -3.28
N THR A 14 -4.65 17.80 -2.48
CA THR A 14 -3.94 18.15 -1.25
C THR A 14 -4.69 17.73 0.02
N ALA A 15 -5.96 17.33 -0.11
CA ALA A 15 -6.76 16.90 1.03
C ALA A 15 -6.20 15.62 1.66
N THR A 16 -6.06 15.61 3.00
CA THR A 16 -5.64 14.42 3.76
C THR A 16 -6.66 13.28 3.60
N TYR A 17 -7.94 13.63 3.62
CA TYR A 17 -9.05 12.70 3.43
C TYR A 17 -9.88 13.19 2.23
N PRO A 18 -9.61 12.66 1.03
CA PRO A 18 -10.30 13.11 -0.17
C PRO A 18 -11.77 12.69 -0.17
N THR A 19 -12.58 13.48 -0.85
CA THR A 19 -13.95 13.12 -1.22
C THR A 19 -13.95 11.99 -2.26
N ALA A 20 -15.12 11.43 -2.55
CA ALA A 20 -15.28 10.38 -3.56
C ALA A 20 -14.73 10.79 -4.93
N ALA A 21 -15.08 11.98 -5.40
CA ALA A 21 -14.62 12.50 -6.70
C ALA A 21 -13.10 12.74 -6.72
N GLU A 22 -12.54 13.28 -5.64
CA GLU A 22 -11.10 13.48 -5.50
C GLU A 22 -10.34 12.16 -5.46
N LEU A 23 -10.84 11.15 -4.74
CA LEU A 23 -10.24 9.82 -4.70
C LEU A 23 -10.19 9.18 -6.09
N LEU A 24 -11.31 9.22 -6.83
CA LEU A 24 -11.36 8.72 -8.21
C LEU A 24 -10.38 9.50 -9.11
N GLY A 25 -10.27 10.81 -8.91
CA GLY A 25 -9.29 11.66 -9.60
C GLY A 25 -7.83 11.23 -9.30
N VAL A 26 -7.51 10.95 -8.04
CA VAL A 26 -6.18 10.44 -7.63
C VAL A 26 -5.90 9.09 -8.29
N VAL A 27 -6.88 8.18 -8.28
CA VAL A 27 -6.74 6.86 -8.93
C VAL A 27 -6.49 6.99 -10.43
N ALA A 28 -7.26 7.85 -11.10
CA ALA A 28 -7.12 8.06 -12.54
C ALA A 28 -5.74 8.65 -12.90
N ARG A 29 -5.33 9.74 -12.24
CA ARG A 29 -4.02 10.38 -12.46
C ARG A 29 -2.86 9.47 -12.09
N GLY A 30 -2.97 8.78 -10.93
CA GLY A 30 -1.95 7.86 -10.47
C GLY A 30 -1.78 6.67 -11.40
N SER A 31 -2.86 6.07 -11.87
CA SER A 31 -2.82 4.97 -12.83
C SER A 31 -2.21 5.40 -14.16
N ALA A 32 -2.57 6.58 -14.66
CA ALA A 32 -2.00 7.11 -15.90
C ALA A 32 -0.50 7.41 -15.76
N SER A 33 -0.09 8.03 -14.65
CA SER A 33 1.31 8.35 -14.36
C SER A 33 2.18 7.09 -14.24
N VAL A 34 1.71 6.09 -13.49
CA VAL A 34 2.40 4.81 -13.34
C VAL A 34 2.49 4.07 -14.67
N TYR A 35 1.41 4.04 -15.46
CA TYR A 35 1.41 3.42 -16.78
C TYR A 35 2.44 4.06 -17.71
N ALA A 36 2.47 5.39 -17.78
CA ALA A 36 3.43 6.12 -18.60
C ALA A 36 4.88 5.83 -18.19
N ALA A 37 5.15 5.78 -16.89
CA ALA A 37 6.49 5.52 -16.37
C ALA A 37 6.95 4.06 -16.57
N THR A 38 6.02 3.12 -16.57
CA THR A 38 6.32 1.68 -16.63
C THR A 38 6.03 1.03 -17.98
N ALA A 39 5.81 1.82 -19.03
CA ALA A 39 5.45 1.33 -20.36
C ALA A 39 6.44 0.32 -20.98
N GLY A 40 7.70 0.31 -20.51
CA GLY A 40 8.72 -0.68 -20.93
C GLY A 40 8.69 -2.01 -20.18
N LEU A 41 7.82 -2.17 -19.18
CA LEU A 41 7.68 -3.41 -18.42
C LEU A 41 6.64 -4.33 -19.08
N ALA A 42 6.74 -5.63 -18.79
CA ALA A 42 5.78 -6.63 -19.29
C ALA A 42 4.34 -6.35 -18.82
N ASN A 43 4.19 -5.82 -17.63
CA ASN A 43 2.90 -5.40 -17.05
C ASN A 43 2.99 -3.93 -16.61
N PRO A 44 2.68 -2.96 -17.46
CA PRO A 44 2.85 -1.55 -17.16
C PRO A 44 1.71 -0.95 -16.32
N PHE A 45 0.74 -1.74 -15.87
CA PHE A 45 -0.44 -1.26 -15.19
C PHE A 45 -0.22 -1.09 -13.68
N ALA A 46 -0.71 0.02 -13.12
CA ALA A 46 -0.91 0.13 -11.69
C ALA A 46 -1.92 -0.93 -11.23
N ARG A 47 -1.59 -1.69 -10.19
CA ARG A 47 -2.45 -2.76 -9.69
C ARG A 47 -2.81 -2.62 -8.23
N ASN A 48 -1.97 -1.98 -7.45
CA ASN A 48 -2.11 -1.93 -6.00
C ASN A 48 -2.23 -0.51 -5.50
N MET A 49 -3.13 -0.31 -4.56
CA MET A 49 -3.27 0.90 -3.76
C MET A 49 -2.94 0.56 -2.31
N ILE A 50 -2.04 1.33 -1.70
CA ILE A 50 -1.63 1.15 -0.31
C ILE A 50 -2.05 2.38 0.47
N VAL A 51 -2.75 2.17 1.57
CA VAL A 51 -3.24 3.24 2.46
C VAL A 51 -3.00 2.88 3.91
N ASN A 52 -3.07 3.88 4.80
CA ASN A 52 -3.10 3.63 6.25
C ASN A 52 -4.51 3.30 6.74
N THR A 53 -4.64 2.96 8.01
CA THR A 53 -5.92 2.59 8.64
C THR A 53 -6.91 3.75 8.67
N SER A 54 -6.44 4.99 8.87
CA SER A 54 -7.29 6.19 8.89
C SER A 54 -7.86 6.48 7.51
N GLN A 55 -7.02 6.37 6.47
CA GLN A 55 -7.46 6.55 5.09
C GLN A 55 -8.40 5.43 4.64
N TRP A 56 -8.16 4.20 5.09
CA TRP A 56 -9.08 3.09 4.84
C TRP A 56 -10.46 3.37 5.45
N SER A 57 -10.51 3.84 6.70
CA SER A 57 -11.76 4.23 7.36
C SER A 57 -12.51 5.30 6.57
N ASN A 58 -11.80 6.29 6.03
CA ASN A 58 -12.39 7.30 5.15
C ASN A 58 -12.97 6.65 3.87
N ILE A 59 -12.18 5.84 3.17
CA ILE A 59 -12.59 5.17 1.92
C ILE A 59 -13.85 4.31 2.10
N MET A 60 -13.98 3.64 3.24
CA MET A 60 -15.14 2.82 3.56
C MET A 60 -16.46 3.62 3.62
N THR A 61 -16.39 4.89 3.94
CA THR A 61 -17.56 5.77 4.05
C THR A 61 -17.90 6.49 2.73
N LEU A 62 -17.01 6.45 1.74
CA LEU A 62 -17.19 7.19 0.49
C LEU A 62 -18.20 6.52 -0.43
N ASN A 63 -19.13 7.34 -0.92
CA ASN A 63 -20.13 6.95 -1.91
C ASN A 63 -20.06 7.92 -3.10
N ASP A 64 -20.15 7.38 -4.30
CA ASP A 64 -20.36 8.15 -5.53
C ASP A 64 -21.80 7.93 -6.03
N ALA A 65 -22.60 8.97 -6.04
CA ALA A 65 -24.01 8.94 -6.42
C ALA A 65 -24.79 7.78 -5.74
N GLY A 66 -24.53 7.51 -4.47
CA GLY A 66 -25.18 6.43 -3.70
C GLY A 66 -24.57 5.04 -3.91
N ARG A 67 -23.48 4.93 -4.66
CA ARG A 67 -22.75 3.67 -4.85
C ARG A 67 -21.48 3.68 -4.03
N PRO A 68 -21.19 2.65 -3.21
CA PRO A 68 -19.93 2.53 -2.51
C PRO A 68 -18.78 2.42 -3.52
N ILE A 69 -17.72 3.20 -3.29
CA ILE A 69 -16.50 3.14 -4.11
C ILE A 69 -15.66 1.91 -3.73
N TYR A 70 -15.73 1.51 -2.48
CA TYR A 70 -15.02 0.36 -1.96
C TYR A 70 -15.81 -0.92 -2.16
N ASN A 71 -15.15 -1.94 -2.71
CA ASN A 71 -15.68 -3.30 -2.78
C ASN A 71 -14.80 -4.22 -1.95
N ALA A 72 -15.39 -4.89 -0.96
CA ALA A 72 -14.69 -5.93 -0.20
C ALA A 72 -14.26 -7.07 -1.13
N SER A 73 -13.06 -7.59 -0.97
CA SER A 73 -12.54 -8.66 -1.82
C SER A 73 -13.24 -10.00 -1.62
N GLN A 74 -13.95 -10.16 -0.51
CA GLN A 74 -14.81 -11.30 -0.24
C GLN A 74 -16.19 -10.81 0.18
N PRO A 75 -17.18 -10.86 -0.73
CA PRO A 75 -18.56 -10.71 -0.33
C PRO A 75 -18.88 -11.82 0.69
N GLN A 76 -19.74 -11.53 1.64
CA GLN A 76 -20.22 -12.51 2.61
C GLN A 76 -20.48 -13.85 1.91
N ASN A 77 -19.77 -14.90 2.32
CA ASN A 77 -20.13 -16.24 1.88
C ASN A 77 -21.53 -16.58 2.45
N ALA A 78 -22.17 -17.60 1.91
CA ALA A 78 -23.51 -18.02 2.30
C ALA A 78 -23.69 -18.30 3.81
N GLY A 79 -22.61 -18.34 4.59
CA GLY A 79 -22.60 -18.50 6.05
C GLY A 79 -22.54 -17.20 6.84
N GLY A 80 -22.52 -16.03 6.20
CA GLY A 80 -22.51 -14.74 6.88
C GLY A 80 -21.20 -14.42 7.63
N GLN A 81 -20.14 -15.20 7.44
CA GLN A 81 -18.85 -14.92 8.05
C GLN A 81 -18.10 -13.85 7.24
N VAL A 82 -17.91 -12.71 7.85
CA VAL A 82 -16.95 -11.71 7.36
C VAL A 82 -15.57 -12.24 7.75
N GLY A 83 -14.79 -12.66 6.76
CA GLY A 83 -13.41 -13.07 7.00
C GLY A 83 -12.58 -11.90 7.53
N PRO A 84 -11.43 -12.14 8.19
CA PRO A 84 -10.53 -11.11 8.71
C PRO A 84 -9.88 -10.25 7.62
N THR A 85 -10.25 -10.42 6.37
CA THR A 85 -9.78 -9.72 5.17
C THR A 85 -10.55 -8.43 4.87
N ALA A 86 -11.31 -7.90 5.83
CA ALA A 86 -11.99 -6.60 5.69
C ALA A 86 -11.05 -5.44 5.32
N LEU A 87 -9.75 -5.57 5.60
CA LEU A 87 -8.70 -4.61 5.24
C LEU A 87 -8.15 -4.80 3.81
N GLN A 88 -8.71 -5.71 3.04
CA GLN A 88 -8.37 -5.93 1.63
C GLN A 88 -9.62 -5.81 0.78
N GLY A 89 -9.51 -5.08 -0.31
CA GLY A 89 -10.63 -4.88 -1.20
C GLY A 89 -10.19 -4.36 -2.55
N ASN A 90 -11.13 -3.80 -3.28
CA ASN A 90 -10.91 -3.17 -4.57
C ASN A 90 -11.49 -1.76 -4.56
N VAL A 91 -10.72 -0.81 -5.06
CA VAL A 91 -11.15 0.58 -5.24
C VAL A 91 -10.85 0.98 -6.68
N ALA A 92 -11.90 1.24 -7.45
CA ALA A 92 -11.80 1.65 -8.85
C ALA A 92 -10.83 0.79 -9.69
N GLY A 93 -10.86 -0.53 -9.50
CA GLY A 93 -10.02 -1.48 -10.24
C GLY A 93 -8.65 -1.76 -9.64
N LEU A 94 -8.25 -1.06 -8.58
CA LEU A 94 -6.99 -1.30 -7.87
C LEU A 94 -7.21 -2.17 -6.64
N ASN A 95 -6.31 -3.10 -6.38
CA ASN A 95 -6.30 -3.88 -5.14
C ASN A 95 -5.90 -2.97 -3.98
N LEU A 96 -6.75 -2.90 -2.97
CA LEU A 96 -6.49 -2.10 -1.77
C LEU A 96 -5.75 -2.93 -0.73
N TYR A 97 -4.65 -2.38 -0.21
CA TYR A 97 -3.89 -2.92 0.91
C TYR A 97 -3.81 -1.87 2.02
N VAL A 98 -4.11 -2.30 3.23
CA VAL A 98 -4.07 -1.44 4.41
C VAL A 98 -2.87 -1.81 5.27
N THR A 99 -2.09 -0.81 5.66
CA THR A 99 -0.93 -0.99 6.52
C THR A 99 -0.92 0.02 7.67
N PRO A 100 -0.72 -0.43 8.93
CA PRO A 100 -0.56 0.49 10.05
C PRO A 100 0.84 1.14 10.09
N ASN A 101 1.78 0.69 9.24
CA ASN A 101 3.17 1.10 9.29
C ASN A 101 3.49 2.40 8.54
N THR A 102 2.50 3.03 7.90
CA THR A 102 2.65 4.39 7.41
C THR A 102 2.54 5.33 8.60
N ALA A 103 3.65 5.98 8.95
CA ALA A 103 3.74 6.77 10.17
C ALA A 103 2.66 7.87 10.22
N ALA A 104 1.92 7.88 11.32
CA ALA A 104 1.02 8.98 11.64
C ALA A 104 1.83 10.26 11.91
N GLY A 105 1.33 11.39 11.45
CA GLY A 105 1.89 12.70 11.81
C GLY A 105 3.02 13.22 10.93
N THR A 106 3.42 12.50 9.89
CA THR A 106 4.37 12.96 8.89
C THR A 106 3.80 12.77 7.49
N ASP A 107 4.58 13.05 6.44
CA ASP A 107 4.17 13.02 5.02
C ASP A 107 3.46 11.74 4.53
N THR A 108 3.22 10.77 5.38
CA THR A 108 2.60 9.50 5.03
C THR A 108 1.21 9.29 5.62
N ASP A 109 0.80 10.10 6.62
CA ASP A 109 -0.55 10.02 7.16
C ASP A 109 -1.57 10.53 6.13
N GLY A 110 -2.63 9.75 5.90
CA GLY A 110 -3.61 10.02 4.84
C GLY A 110 -3.09 9.83 3.41
N SER A 111 -1.85 9.38 3.21
CA SER A 111 -1.31 9.16 1.87
C SER A 111 -1.98 7.98 1.18
N ILE A 112 -2.24 8.16 -0.11
CA ILE A 112 -2.68 7.12 -1.02
C ILE A 112 -1.51 6.84 -1.96
N ILE A 113 -0.99 5.62 -1.91
CA ILE A 113 0.14 5.19 -2.72
C ILE A 113 -0.38 4.20 -3.76
N ILE A 114 -0.26 4.55 -5.03
CA ILE A 114 -0.60 3.69 -6.16
C ILE A 114 0.69 3.14 -6.75
N VAL A 115 0.79 1.84 -6.93
CA VAL A 115 2.04 1.20 -7.31
C VAL A 115 1.83 0.10 -8.35
N ASN A 116 2.79 0.01 -9.26
CA ASN A 116 3.01 -1.17 -10.08
C ASN A 116 4.03 -2.07 -9.37
N PRO A 117 3.66 -3.28 -8.92
CA PRO A 117 4.57 -4.16 -8.20
C PRO A 117 5.75 -4.61 -9.06
N ASP A 118 5.61 -4.68 -10.38
CA ASP A 118 6.67 -5.13 -11.30
C ASP A 118 7.80 -4.09 -11.46
N ALA A 119 7.57 -2.85 -11.00
CA ALA A 119 8.59 -1.80 -10.95
C ALA A 119 9.61 -1.98 -9.80
N TYR A 120 9.37 -2.91 -8.91
CA TYR A 120 10.19 -3.16 -7.73
C TYR A 120 10.54 -4.62 -7.59
N THR A 121 11.69 -4.91 -6.98
CA THR A 121 12.08 -6.28 -6.64
C THR A 121 12.50 -6.31 -5.17
N TRP A 122 11.94 -7.25 -4.43
CA TRP A 122 12.35 -7.55 -3.08
C TRP A 122 13.43 -8.63 -3.09
N TYR A 123 14.52 -8.36 -2.43
CA TYR A 123 15.59 -9.33 -2.17
C TYR A 123 15.64 -9.63 -0.69
N GLU A 124 15.67 -10.89 -0.35
CA GLU A 124 15.73 -11.35 1.03
C GLU A 124 16.88 -12.35 1.19
N SER A 125 17.67 -12.19 2.23
CA SER A 125 18.67 -13.19 2.60
C SER A 125 18.02 -14.35 3.35
N PRO A 126 18.62 -15.54 3.33
CA PRO A 126 18.22 -16.60 4.27
C PRO A 126 18.27 -16.09 5.71
N THR A 127 17.37 -16.61 6.54
CA THR A 127 17.40 -16.31 7.98
C THR A 127 18.58 -17.02 8.63
N TYR A 128 19.42 -16.25 9.32
CA TYR A 128 20.55 -16.76 10.07
C TYR A 128 20.17 -16.91 11.54
N ARG A 129 20.52 -18.05 12.11
CA ARG A 129 20.34 -18.32 13.53
C ARG A 129 21.63 -17.99 14.27
N LEU A 130 21.57 -17.04 15.18
CA LEU A 130 22.62 -16.82 16.17
C LEU A 130 22.38 -17.74 17.37
N ARG A 131 23.39 -18.53 17.74
CA ARG A 131 23.39 -19.23 19.02
C ARG A 131 23.76 -18.22 20.10
N ALA A 132 22.81 -17.90 20.97
CA ALA A 132 23.14 -17.17 22.19
C ALA A 132 23.49 -18.13 23.29
N GLU A 133 24.49 -17.79 24.11
CA GLU A 133 24.86 -18.54 25.30
C GLU A 133 23.80 -18.34 26.40
N SER A 134 23.67 -19.34 27.25
CA SER A 134 22.82 -19.28 28.44
C SER A 134 23.33 -18.19 29.40
N THR A 135 22.57 -17.14 29.60
CA THR A 135 22.96 -16.00 30.42
C THR A 135 22.49 -16.08 31.87
N ALA A 136 21.61 -17.00 32.21
CA ALA A 136 21.13 -17.21 33.56
C ALA A 136 20.45 -18.58 33.66
N ALA A 137 20.32 -19.09 34.87
CA ALA A 137 19.77 -20.39 35.18
C ALA A 137 18.52 -20.75 34.37
N GLY A 138 18.69 -21.61 33.35
CA GLY A 138 17.60 -22.19 32.58
C GLY A 138 17.03 -21.34 31.42
N GLN A 139 17.56 -20.17 31.12
CA GLN A 139 17.12 -19.35 30.00
C GLN A 139 18.12 -19.39 28.83
N VAL A 140 17.62 -19.69 27.63
CA VAL A 140 18.39 -19.64 26.38
C VAL A 140 17.75 -18.60 25.46
N THR A 141 18.48 -17.55 25.14
CA THR A 141 18.05 -16.54 24.17
C THR A 141 18.53 -16.96 22.78
N ILE A 142 17.62 -17.13 21.84
CA ILE A 142 17.93 -17.47 20.45
C ILE A 142 17.64 -16.26 19.59
N GLY A 143 18.65 -15.71 18.94
CA GLY A 143 18.50 -14.63 17.97
C GLY A 143 18.39 -15.16 16.54
N TYR A 144 17.45 -14.62 15.78
CA TYR A 144 17.36 -14.81 14.34
C TYR A 144 17.53 -13.46 13.66
N TYR A 145 18.28 -13.40 12.58
CA TYR A 145 18.39 -12.19 11.78
C TYR A 145 18.39 -12.52 10.29
N GLY A 146 17.93 -11.59 9.52
CA GLY A 146 17.93 -11.64 8.06
C GLY A 146 18.07 -10.22 7.50
N PHE A 147 18.49 -10.13 6.27
CA PHE A 147 18.60 -8.87 5.55
C PHE A 147 17.57 -8.84 4.43
N GLY A 148 16.89 -7.70 4.28
CA GLY A 148 15.98 -7.46 3.17
C GLY A 148 16.35 -6.16 2.47
N ALA A 149 16.24 -6.13 1.15
CA ALA A 149 16.46 -4.94 0.35
C ALA A 149 15.42 -4.84 -0.77
N ILE A 150 14.98 -3.61 -1.04
CA ILE A 150 14.15 -3.29 -2.20
C ILE A 150 15.05 -2.70 -3.28
N ALA A 151 15.02 -3.28 -4.48
CA ALA A 151 15.59 -2.69 -5.67
C ALA A 151 14.49 -2.07 -6.53
N THR A 152 14.70 -0.84 -6.94
CA THR A 152 13.80 -0.10 -7.82
C THR A 152 14.25 -0.24 -9.25
N LYS A 153 13.44 -0.87 -10.09
CA LYS A 153 13.67 -0.95 -11.55
C LYS A 153 13.25 0.34 -12.24
N VAL A 154 12.11 0.89 -11.82
CA VAL A 154 11.56 2.15 -12.34
C VAL A 154 11.12 3.00 -11.17
N GLY A 155 11.78 4.14 -10.94
CA GLY A 155 11.52 5.03 -9.79
C GLY A 155 10.09 5.57 -9.78
N ALA A 156 9.58 6.00 -10.92
CA ALA A 156 8.22 6.51 -11.06
C ALA A 156 7.14 5.41 -11.18
N GLY A 157 7.47 4.14 -10.91
CA GLY A 157 6.51 3.03 -10.84
C GLY A 157 5.57 3.10 -9.63
N ALA A 158 5.70 4.11 -8.79
CA ALA A 158 4.77 4.48 -7.75
C ALA A 158 4.33 5.94 -7.90
N PHE A 159 3.11 6.21 -7.44
CA PHE A 159 2.49 7.53 -7.41
C PHE A 159 1.90 7.76 -6.02
N LYS A 160 2.04 8.96 -5.50
CA LYS A 160 1.55 9.35 -4.17
C LYS A 160 0.74 10.63 -4.28
N ASN A 161 -0.42 10.70 -3.60
CA ASN A 161 -1.11 11.97 -3.45
C ASN A 161 -0.26 12.92 -2.60
N ASN A 162 -0.30 14.21 -2.96
CA ASN A 162 0.34 15.27 -2.19
C ASN A 162 -0.68 15.80 -1.18
N LYS A 163 -0.55 15.42 0.07
CA LYS A 163 -1.34 16.02 1.14
C LYS A 163 -0.65 17.29 1.65
N ALA A 164 -1.42 18.30 1.91
CA ALA A 164 -0.97 19.51 2.61
C ALA A 164 -0.80 19.26 4.11
#